data_c41f250e97494f090b27a15d765b3e31
#
_entry.id   c41f250e97494f090b27a15d765b3e31
#
_cell.length_a   1.000
_cell.length_b   1.000
_cell.length_c   1.000
_cell.angle_alpha   90.00
_cell.angle_beta   90.00
_cell.angle_gamma   90.00
#
_symmetry.space_group_name_H-M   'P 1'
#
loop_
_entity.id
_entity.type
_entity.pdbx_description
1 polymer ?
#
loop_
_entity_poly.entity_id
_entity_poly.type
_entity_poly.pdbx_seq_one_letter_code
_entity_poly.pdbx_strand_id
1 'polypeptide(L)'
;MKSSHNRVKSVAIIGAGPSGAIAAAALKSENYFERIQVFERRETAGGTWIHDTDPGPAIPVQPGKLPSEIDPHREVPENLPTATSPDQTNRWATTPVYDSLSTNIPNLVMTFSDSPLPYGPFAPHYVARQYVENYFALHKTDVLLQTSTTVEDLARLPVTNHHSRGEWRLTLRKYDALRHVDEWWEEVYDAVILANGHYAVPYVPKVNGLEQYIGKYPGKVSHSKRYRNPKLYAGQRVLIIGNSVSGRELSDELVGVAQSPVLISRRTPAFWEGDEPPDGIEWKPVVSEYKEDGTILFADGTILTDVDAIIYCTGYRASFPFWNEKVNGGPLFDYQTNRIVGSYQHVFFRNFPTLGVVGFPRTVTFRSFEYQAIALARLWSGRNAKPLPSREEQEQWETERAERARSQHKAFHDVPWGAETNAYLRELFNFAGLNTLVGDGLVPPPLTREMVWEYEHVLKWKLPKGKGIHGGNDGLEEDSVMEEQYTSLPVEQSTKRSPAPQIEESKGWVVVGKDGETVNI
;
A
#
# COMPACT_ATOMS: atom_id res chain seq x y z
N MET A 1 -27.75 -2.07 25.75
CA MET A 1 -27.53 -0.77 25.07
C MET A 1 -27.41 -1.05 23.57
N LYS A 2 -28.32 -0.56 22.73
CA LYS A 2 -28.21 -0.68 21.27
C LYS A 2 -26.99 0.13 20.86
N SER A 3 -26.04 -0.53 20.22
CA SER A 3 -24.77 0.01 19.76
C SER A 3 -24.97 1.32 18.98
N SER A 4 -24.17 2.35 19.28
CA SER A 4 -24.15 3.66 18.61
C SER A 4 -23.73 3.59 17.12
N HIS A 5 -23.38 2.40 16.63
CA HIS A 5 -22.85 2.16 15.28
C HIS A 5 -23.89 2.28 14.15
N ASN A 6 -25.20 2.29 14.47
CA ASN A 6 -26.28 2.40 13.47
C ASN A 6 -26.46 3.81 12.87
N ARG A 7 -25.46 4.68 12.93
CA ARG A 7 -25.58 6.09 12.51
C ARG A 7 -24.65 6.52 11.40
N VAL A 8 -23.73 5.67 10.94
CA VAL A 8 -22.82 6.04 9.83
C VAL A 8 -23.60 6.06 8.53
N LYS A 9 -23.81 7.26 7.98
CA LYS A 9 -24.51 7.47 6.71
C LYS A 9 -23.62 8.13 5.66
N SER A 10 -22.59 8.85 6.11
CA SER A 10 -21.64 9.52 5.24
C SER A 10 -20.22 9.03 5.52
N VAL A 11 -19.48 8.66 4.46
CA VAL A 11 -18.14 8.11 4.56
C VAL A 11 -17.20 8.81 3.59
N ALA A 12 -16.09 9.34 4.12
CA ALA A 12 -14.97 9.82 3.31
C ALA A 12 -13.90 8.74 3.17
N ILE A 13 -13.32 8.61 1.99
CA ILE A 13 -12.19 7.72 1.69
C ILE A 13 -11.02 8.58 1.25
N ILE A 14 -9.86 8.45 1.90
CA ILE A 14 -8.65 9.23 1.59
C ILE A 14 -7.70 8.38 0.75
N GLY A 15 -7.64 8.65 -0.56
CA GLY A 15 -6.82 7.98 -1.56
C GLY A 15 -7.61 7.12 -2.53
N ALA A 16 -7.27 7.18 -3.82
CA ALA A 16 -7.88 6.42 -4.92
C ALA A 16 -6.92 5.38 -5.54
N GLY A 17 -6.10 4.75 -4.70
CA GLY A 17 -5.37 3.55 -5.05
C GLY A 17 -6.25 2.30 -4.96
N PRO A 18 -5.66 1.08 -5.03
CA PRO A 18 -6.43 -0.17 -4.89
C PRO A 18 -7.27 -0.23 -3.62
N SER A 19 -6.73 0.25 -2.50
CA SER A 19 -7.43 0.30 -1.21
C SER A 19 -8.69 1.18 -1.26
N GLY A 20 -8.60 2.35 -1.90
CA GLY A 20 -9.75 3.24 -2.07
C GLY A 20 -10.79 2.69 -3.04
N ALA A 21 -10.34 2.02 -4.11
CA ALA A 21 -11.21 1.41 -5.11
C ALA A 21 -12.13 0.35 -4.48
N ILE A 22 -11.55 -0.60 -3.75
CA ILE A 22 -12.33 -1.65 -3.08
C ILE A 22 -13.16 -1.08 -1.91
N ALA A 23 -12.67 -0.08 -1.18
CA ALA A 23 -13.43 0.56 -0.11
C ALA A 23 -14.70 1.24 -0.65
N ALA A 24 -14.58 1.97 -1.77
CA ALA A 24 -15.72 2.61 -2.43
C ALA A 24 -16.74 1.56 -2.94
N ALA A 25 -16.27 0.48 -3.56
CA ALA A 25 -17.11 -0.61 -4.03
C ALA A 25 -17.84 -1.31 -2.89
N ALA A 26 -17.13 -1.65 -1.80
CA ALA A 26 -17.70 -2.32 -0.64
C ALA A 26 -18.77 -1.46 0.05
N LEU A 27 -18.50 -0.18 0.26
CA LEU A 27 -19.48 0.73 0.85
C LEU A 27 -20.70 0.92 -0.05
N LYS A 28 -20.50 1.13 -1.35
CA LYS A 28 -21.60 1.36 -2.29
C LYS A 28 -22.50 0.14 -2.42
N SER A 29 -21.94 -1.07 -2.44
CA SER A 29 -22.71 -2.31 -2.57
C SER A 29 -23.60 -2.61 -1.36
N GLU A 30 -23.36 -2.00 -0.19
CA GLU A 30 -24.23 -2.13 0.98
C GLU A 30 -25.61 -1.48 0.80
N ASN A 31 -25.79 -0.58 -0.16
CA ASN A 31 -27.02 0.22 -0.37
C ASN A 31 -27.52 0.91 0.90
N TYR A 32 -26.63 1.22 1.82
CA TYR A 32 -26.94 1.74 3.15
C TYR A 32 -26.49 3.19 3.34
N PHE A 33 -25.32 3.55 2.78
CA PHE A 33 -24.70 4.85 2.95
C PHE A 33 -25.35 5.89 2.02
N GLU A 34 -25.68 7.07 2.58
CA GLU A 34 -26.31 8.16 1.82
C GLU A 34 -25.29 8.98 1.04
N ARG A 35 -24.04 9.05 1.54
CA ARG A 35 -22.95 9.78 0.93
C ARG A 35 -21.64 9.00 1.06
N ILE A 36 -21.00 8.77 -0.06
CA ILE A 36 -19.64 8.20 -0.14
C ILE A 36 -18.82 9.15 -1.03
N GLN A 37 -17.65 9.56 -0.57
CA GLN A 37 -16.74 10.42 -1.33
C GLN A 37 -15.32 9.88 -1.25
N VAL A 38 -14.62 9.84 -2.38
CA VAL A 38 -13.21 9.46 -2.47
C VAL A 38 -12.39 10.68 -2.83
N PHE A 39 -11.47 11.07 -1.97
CA PHE A 39 -10.54 12.18 -2.20
C PHE A 39 -9.19 11.66 -2.71
N GLU A 40 -8.76 12.16 -3.86
CA GLU A 40 -7.46 11.81 -4.44
C GLU A 40 -6.69 13.09 -4.78
N ARG A 41 -5.47 13.18 -4.24
CA ARG A 41 -4.60 14.36 -4.47
C ARG A 41 -4.09 14.47 -5.91
N ARG A 42 -4.00 13.36 -6.63
CA ARG A 42 -3.59 13.33 -8.04
C ARG A 42 -4.79 13.52 -8.96
N GLU A 43 -4.51 13.73 -10.23
CA GLU A 43 -5.53 13.96 -11.25
C GLU A 43 -6.30 12.69 -11.63
N THR A 44 -5.74 11.51 -11.32
CA THR A 44 -6.30 10.20 -11.68
C THR A 44 -6.22 9.20 -10.53
N ALA A 45 -7.08 8.21 -10.55
CA ALA A 45 -6.98 7.02 -9.72
C ALA A 45 -5.78 6.14 -10.14
N GLY A 46 -5.39 5.19 -9.28
CA GLY A 46 -4.30 4.24 -9.53
C GLY A 46 -3.30 4.16 -8.38
N GLY A 47 -3.21 5.19 -7.55
CA GLY A 47 -2.33 5.22 -6.37
C GLY A 47 -0.87 4.99 -6.74
N THR A 48 -0.21 4.03 -6.08
CA THR A 48 1.20 3.72 -6.30
C THR A 48 1.52 3.19 -7.71
N TRP A 49 0.54 2.74 -8.49
CA TRP A 49 0.75 2.18 -9.83
C TRP A 49 0.83 3.23 -10.95
N ILE A 50 0.60 4.49 -10.62
CA ILE A 50 0.79 5.59 -11.57
C ILE A 50 2.29 5.75 -11.83
N HIS A 51 2.71 5.73 -13.10
CA HIS A 51 4.09 5.94 -13.49
C HIS A 51 4.33 7.42 -13.77
N ASP A 52 5.25 8.02 -13.02
CA ASP A 52 5.76 9.36 -13.28
C ASP A 52 7.06 9.23 -14.08
N THR A 53 7.01 9.50 -15.38
CA THR A 53 8.17 9.40 -16.28
C THR A 53 9.33 10.29 -15.80
N ASP A 54 9.00 11.51 -15.34
CA ASP A 54 9.93 12.38 -14.64
C ASP A 54 9.81 12.14 -13.13
N PRO A 55 10.89 11.74 -12.44
CA PRO A 55 10.86 11.60 -10.98
C PRO A 55 10.69 12.93 -10.23
N GLY A 56 10.61 14.06 -10.95
CA GLY A 56 10.54 15.38 -10.37
C GLY A 56 11.89 15.90 -9.84
N PRO A 57 11.91 17.02 -9.12
CA PRO A 57 13.12 17.59 -8.56
C PRO A 57 13.81 16.61 -7.61
N ALA A 58 15.12 16.75 -7.45
CA ALA A 58 15.87 15.92 -6.51
C ALA A 58 15.36 16.17 -5.09
N ILE A 59 14.73 15.15 -4.54
CA ILE A 59 14.32 15.17 -3.14
C ILE A 59 15.58 14.92 -2.31
N PRO A 60 15.96 15.82 -1.39
CA PRO A 60 17.12 15.61 -0.55
C PRO A 60 17.00 14.32 0.25
N VAL A 61 18.03 13.49 0.20
CA VAL A 61 18.13 12.33 1.08
C VAL A 61 18.35 12.83 2.51
N GLN A 62 17.50 12.43 3.42
CA GLN A 62 17.52 12.85 4.82
C GLN A 62 17.72 11.64 5.75
N PRO A 63 18.97 11.26 6.06
CA PRO A 63 19.26 10.07 6.85
C PRO A 63 18.65 10.11 8.24
N GLY A 64 17.96 9.04 8.63
CA GLY A 64 17.36 8.89 9.95
C GLY A 64 16.11 9.72 10.21
N LYS A 65 15.70 10.58 9.29
CA LYS A 65 14.50 11.40 9.44
C LYS A 65 13.23 10.58 9.26
N LEU A 66 12.23 10.90 10.06
CA LEU A 66 10.91 10.26 10.04
C LEU A 66 9.88 11.09 9.30
N PRO A 67 8.75 10.49 8.84
CA PRO A 67 7.69 11.24 8.16
C PRO A 67 7.18 12.47 8.92
N SER A 68 7.09 12.42 10.23
CA SER A 68 6.71 13.59 11.05
C SER A 68 7.64 14.80 10.89
N GLU A 69 8.89 14.58 10.46
CA GLU A 69 9.88 15.65 10.25
C GLU A 69 9.95 16.11 8.77
N ILE A 70 9.72 15.19 7.83
CA ILE A 70 9.92 15.45 6.38
C ILE A 70 8.64 15.56 5.58
N ASP A 71 7.50 15.19 6.17
CA ASP A 71 6.14 15.34 5.64
C ASP A 71 5.20 15.78 6.77
N PRO A 72 5.49 16.92 7.45
CA PRO A 72 4.75 17.35 8.62
C PRO A 72 3.33 17.78 8.28
N HIS A 73 2.49 17.83 9.31
CA HIS A 73 1.17 18.45 9.22
C HIS A 73 1.28 19.91 8.76
N ARG A 74 0.38 20.34 7.89
CA ARG A 74 0.32 21.72 7.40
C ARG A 74 -0.61 22.57 8.27
N GLU A 75 -0.24 23.83 8.39
CA GLU A 75 -1.16 24.84 8.93
C GLU A 75 -2.31 25.06 7.95
N VAL A 76 -3.52 25.06 8.49
CA VAL A 76 -4.76 25.28 7.76
C VAL A 76 -5.12 26.75 7.90
N PRO A 77 -5.62 27.44 6.85
CA PRO A 77 -6.13 28.80 6.95
C PRO A 77 -7.23 28.93 8.02
N GLU A 78 -7.19 30.01 8.81
CA GLU A 78 -8.13 30.21 9.93
C GLU A 78 -9.59 30.38 9.47
N ASN A 79 -9.79 31.02 8.31
CA ASN A 79 -11.13 31.33 7.80
C ASN A 79 -11.40 30.52 6.55
N LEU A 80 -12.33 29.56 6.63
CA LEU A 80 -12.74 28.71 5.52
C LEU A 80 -14.22 28.94 5.17
N PRO A 81 -14.63 28.87 3.88
CA PRO A 81 -13.76 28.62 2.71
C PRO A 81 -12.92 29.84 2.33
N THR A 82 -11.74 29.61 1.78
CA THR A 82 -10.83 30.68 1.34
C THR A 82 -9.97 30.25 0.14
N ALA A 83 -9.26 31.21 -0.43
CA ALA A 83 -8.24 30.95 -1.44
C ALA A 83 -6.91 31.54 -1.00
N THR A 84 -5.84 30.81 -1.23
CA THR A 84 -4.47 31.22 -0.90
C THR A 84 -3.59 31.20 -2.15
N SER A 85 -2.39 31.78 -2.05
CA SER A 85 -1.36 31.57 -3.07
C SER A 85 -1.06 30.09 -3.23
N PRO A 86 -0.75 29.60 -4.45
CA PRO A 86 -0.51 28.20 -4.68
C PRO A 86 0.67 27.69 -3.87
N ASP A 87 0.45 26.63 -3.12
CA ASP A 87 1.53 25.91 -2.46
C ASP A 87 2.00 24.76 -3.36
N GLN A 88 3.09 25.00 -4.04
CA GLN A 88 3.72 24.01 -4.92
C GLN A 88 4.63 23.02 -4.19
N THR A 89 4.62 23.00 -2.87
CA THR A 89 5.43 22.04 -2.11
C THR A 89 5.01 20.63 -2.48
N ASN A 90 5.95 19.90 -3.05
CA ASN A 90 5.73 18.51 -3.43
C ASN A 90 5.67 17.64 -2.17
N ARG A 91 4.47 17.20 -1.78
CA ARG A 91 4.25 16.27 -0.67
C ARG A 91 4.49 14.82 -1.09
N TRP A 92 5.69 14.50 -1.60
CA TRP A 92 6.00 13.13 -2.02
C TRP A 92 4.99 12.56 -3.03
N ALA A 93 4.46 13.43 -3.91
CA ALA A 93 3.37 13.08 -4.83
C ALA A 93 3.79 12.09 -5.92
N THR A 94 5.07 12.11 -6.35
CA THR A 94 5.58 11.15 -7.32
C THR A 94 5.61 9.73 -6.74
N THR A 95 5.36 8.75 -7.60
CA THR A 95 5.35 7.35 -7.22
C THR A 95 6.74 6.70 -7.36
N PRO A 96 6.96 5.53 -6.74
CA PRO A 96 8.21 4.80 -6.88
C PRO A 96 8.27 3.92 -8.14
N VAL A 97 7.31 4.02 -9.04
CA VAL A 97 7.25 3.17 -10.25
C VAL A 97 8.34 3.54 -11.23
N TYR A 98 9.06 2.55 -11.72
CA TYR A 98 10.07 2.64 -12.78
C TYR A 98 9.60 1.92 -14.04
N ASP A 99 10.28 2.17 -15.18
CA ASP A 99 9.81 1.83 -16.52
C ASP A 99 9.45 0.34 -16.70
N SER A 100 10.22 -0.56 -16.10
CA SER A 100 10.05 -2.02 -16.22
C SER A 100 9.26 -2.67 -15.08
N LEU A 101 8.79 -1.87 -14.09
CA LEU A 101 8.12 -2.43 -12.92
C LEU A 101 6.95 -3.33 -13.32
N SER A 102 6.93 -4.52 -12.77
CA SER A 102 5.79 -5.43 -12.83
C SER A 102 5.39 -5.91 -11.44
N THR A 103 4.19 -6.46 -11.31
CA THR A 103 3.74 -7.07 -10.07
C THR A 103 4.67 -8.22 -9.68
N ASN A 104 4.70 -8.57 -8.41
CA ASN A 104 5.54 -9.64 -7.87
C ASN A 104 4.73 -10.68 -7.07
N ILE A 105 3.41 -10.55 -7.11
CA ILE A 105 2.45 -11.52 -6.63
C ILE A 105 1.62 -11.94 -7.84
N PRO A 106 1.33 -13.23 -8.01
CA PRO A 106 0.54 -13.72 -9.15
C PRO A 106 -0.84 -13.06 -9.22
N ASN A 107 -1.32 -12.85 -10.44
CA ASN A 107 -2.56 -12.13 -10.70
C ASN A 107 -3.79 -12.72 -9.99
N LEU A 108 -3.94 -14.05 -9.96
CA LEU A 108 -5.07 -14.71 -9.30
C LEU A 108 -5.12 -14.38 -7.79
N VAL A 109 -3.95 -14.35 -7.16
CA VAL A 109 -3.82 -14.09 -5.72
C VAL A 109 -3.95 -12.60 -5.40
N MET A 110 -3.40 -11.75 -6.28
CA MET A 110 -3.30 -10.32 -6.04
C MET A 110 -4.63 -9.58 -6.20
N THR A 111 -5.43 -9.97 -7.22
CA THR A 111 -6.60 -9.19 -7.67
C THR A 111 -7.83 -9.35 -6.79
N PHE A 112 -8.79 -8.44 -6.94
CA PHE A 112 -10.10 -8.56 -6.30
C PHE A 112 -10.88 -9.76 -6.85
N SER A 113 -11.72 -10.37 -6.04
CA SER A 113 -12.37 -11.64 -6.35
C SER A 113 -13.36 -11.57 -7.51
N ASP A 114 -13.97 -10.43 -7.68
CA ASP A 114 -15.01 -10.19 -8.71
C ASP A 114 -14.46 -9.56 -10.00
N SER A 115 -13.15 -9.28 -10.03
CA SER A 115 -12.50 -8.65 -11.18
C SER A 115 -11.13 -9.33 -11.45
N PRO A 116 -11.10 -10.47 -12.13
CA PRO A 116 -9.85 -11.11 -12.49
C PRO A 116 -9.05 -10.25 -13.47
N LEU A 117 -7.73 -10.30 -13.39
CA LEU A 117 -6.82 -9.66 -14.33
C LEU A 117 -6.43 -10.65 -15.43
N PRO A 118 -6.91 -10.50 -16.66
CA PRO A 118 -6.60 -11.41 -17.77
C PRO A 118 -5.22 -11.09 -18.37
N TYR A 119 -4.19 -11.17 -17.54
CA TYR A 119 -2.80 -10.98 -17.92
C TYR A 119 -1.97 -12.09 -17.27
N GLY A 120 -0.81 -12.39 -17.82
CA GLY A 120 0.08 -13.40 -17.24
C GLY A 120 0.36 -13.16 -15.75
N PRO A 121 1.07 -14.06 -15.06
CA PRO A 121 1.13 -14.06 -13.60
C PRO A 121 1.66 -12.73 -13.02
N PHE A 122 2.52 -12.02 -13.75
CA PHE A 122 3.12 -10.76 -13.31
C PHE A 122 2.88 -9.64 -14.33
N ALA A 123 1.90 -8.81 -14.05
CA ALA A 123 1.47 -7.73 -14.93
C ALA A 123 2.40 -6.49 -14.85
N PRO A 124 2.72 -5.82 -15.96
CA PRO A 124 3.38 -4.52 -15.94
C PRO A 124 2.58 -3.47 -15.15
N HIS A 125 3.28 -2.48 -14.61
CA HIS A 125 2.69 -1.44 -13.76
C HIS A 125 1.48 -0.73 -14.40
N TYR A 126 1.53 -0.46 -15.72
CA TYR A 126 0.44 0.21 -16.43
C TYR A 126 -0.83 -0.64 -16.50
N VAL A 127 -0.69 -1.98 -16.56
CA VAL A 127 -1.84 -2.91 -16.49
C VAL A 127 -2.45 -2.88 -15.08
N ALA A 128 -1.61 -2.90 -14.04
CA ALA A 128 -2.08 -2.80 -12.67
C ALA A 128 -2.77 -1.44 -12.39
N ARG A 129 -2.25 -0.35 -12.97
CA ARG A 129 -2.92 0.97 -12.92
C ARG A 129 -4.29 0.93 -13.60
N GLN A 130 -4.34 0.45 -14.84
CA GLN A 130 -5.58 0.34 -15.60
C GLN A 130 -6.62 -0.54 -14.89
N TYR A 131 -6.16 -1.59 -14.23
CA TYR A 131 -7.01 -2.46 -13.41
C TYR A 131 -7.72 -1.68 -12.30
N VAL A 132 -7.00 -0.80 -11.57
CA VAL A 132 -7.59 0.03 -10.51
C VAL A 132 -8.59 1.03 -11.08
N GLU A 133 -8.27 1.69 -12.20
CA GLU A 133 -9.18 2.62 -12.88
C GLU A 133 -10.46 1.90 -13.36
N ASN A 134 -10.29 0.73 -13.98
CA ASN A 134 -11.41 -0.09 -14.45
C ASN A 134 -12.28 -0.60 -13.29
N TYR A 135 -11.69 -0.86 -12.12
CA TYR A 135 -12.45 -1.30 -10.95
C TYR A 135 -13.41 -0.22 -10.43
N PHE A 136 -12.98 1.04 -10.42
CA PHE A 136 -13.90 2.16 -10.13
C PHE A 136 -15.06 2.21 -11.12
N ALA A 137 -14.79 2.05 -12.41
CA ALA A 137 -15.83 2.07 -13.45
C ALA A 137 -16.77 0.86 -13.35
N LEU A 138 -16.22 -0.35 -13.11
CA LEU A 138 -16.98 -1.60 -12.95
C LEU A 138 -18.07 -1.46 -11.87
N HIS A 139 -17.68 -0.90 -10.72
CA HIS A 139 -18.59 -0.68 -9.60
C HIS A 139 -19.35 0.66 -9.68
N LYS A 140 -19.17 1.43 -10.77
CA LYS A 140 -19.76 2.76 -10.94
C LYS A 140 -19.43 3.71 -9.78
N THR A 141 -18.24 3.56 -9.20
CA THR A 141 -17.73 4.39 -8.11
C THR A 141 -16.79 5.50 -8.60
N ASP A 142 -16.53 5.56 -9.90
CA ASP A 142 -15.83 6.64 -10.58
C ASP A 142 -16.50 8.01 -10.36
N VAL A 143 -17.84 8.04 -10.30
CA VAL A 143 -18.61 9.24 -9.97
C VAL A 143 -18.43 9.75 -8.53
N LEU A 144 -17.84 8.95 -7.65
CA LEU A 144 -17.53 9.29 -6.27
C LEU A 144 -16.11 9.87 -6.11
N LEU A 145 -15.32 9.91 -7.20
CA LEU A 145 -13.95 10.42 -7.18
C LEU A 145 -13.93 11.95 -7.21
N GLN A 146 -13.22 12.53 -6.28
CA GLN A 146 -12.83 13.93 -6.27
C GLN A 146 -11.31 14.00 -6.38
N THR A 147 -10.84 14.08 -7.63
CA THR A 147 -9.41 14.13 -7.96
C THR A 147 -8.83 15.53 -7.79
N SER A 148 -7.50 15.64 -7.84
CA SER A 148 -6.76 16.89 -7.61
C SER A 148 -7.12 17.57 -6.28
N THR A 149 -7.58 16.79 -5.30
CA THR A 149 -8.06 17.27 -4.00
C THR A 149 -7.30 16.58 -2.87
N THR A 150 -6.56 17.36 -2.11
CA THR A 150 -5.77 16.89 -0.99
C THR A 150 -6.53 17.08 0.32
N VAL A 151 -6.59 16.05 1.14
CA VAL A 151 -6.99 16.18 2.55
C VAL A 151 -5.79 16.69 3.32
N GLU A 152 -5.88 17.89 3.88
CA GLU A 152 -4.77 18.55 4.59
C GLU A 152 -4.94 18.46 6.11
N ASP A 153 -6.17 18.39 6.61
CA ASP A 153 -6.48 18.18 8.03
C ASP A 153 -7.62 17.21 8.22
N LEU A 154 -7.46 16.30 9.18
CA LEU A 154 -8.49 15.37 9.65
C LEU A 154 -8.62 15.51 11.15
N ALA A 155 -9.70 16.10 11.60
CA ALA A 155 -9.98 16.38 12.99
C ALA A 155 -11.30 15.78 13.44
N ARG A 156 -11.31 15.17 14.62
CA ARG A 156 -12.53 14.69 15.25
C ARG A 156 -13.32 15.86 15.83
N LEU A 157 -14.61 15.92 15.52
CA LEU A 157 -15.50 16.90 16.09
C LEU A 157 -15.89 16.54 17.53
N PRO A 158 -16.05 17.54 18.42
CA PRO A 158 -16.55 17.31 19.76
C PRO A 158 -17.95 16.69 19.72
N VAL A 159 -18.18 15.67 20.55
CA VAL A 159 -19.53 15.10 20.73
C VAL A 159 -20.40 16.15 21.43
N THR A 160 -21.22 16.86 20.68
CA THR A 160 -22.24 17.76 21.23
C THR A 160 -23.54 17.01 21.37
N ASN A 161 -24.30 17.28 22.45
CA ASN A 161 -25.59 16.61 22.74
C ASN A 161 -26.70 16.95 21.73
N HIS A 162 -26.43 17.72 20.70
CA HIS A 162 -27.36 18.14 19.67
C HIS A 162 -26.97 17.53 18.31
N HIS A 163 -27.63 16.47 17.93
CA HIS A 163 -27.94 15.93 16.58
C HIS A 163 -27.10 16.41 15.37
N SER A 164 -25.84 16.80 15.50
CA SER A 164 -24.99 17.06 14.35
C SER A 164 -24.58 15.70 13.74
N ARG A 165 -25.07 15.43 12.54
CA ARG A 165 -24.54 14.38 11.70
C ARG A 165 -23.08 14.71 11.40
N GLY A 166 -22.18 13.75 11.65
CA GLY A 166 -20.76 13.84 11.33
C GLY A 166 -19.85 13.88 12.55
N GLU A 167 -18.88 13.01 12.58
CA GLU A 167 -17.89 12.88 13.64
C GLU A 167 -16.52 13.44 13.22
N TRP A 168 -16.28 13.52 11.90
CA TRP A 168 -14.98 13.89 11.33
C TRP A 168 -15.10 15.12 10.43
N ARG A 169 -14.25 16.09 10.66
CA ARG A 169 -14.04 17.25 9.80
C ARG A 169 -12.79 17.01 8.97
N LEU A 170 -12.93 17.14 7.66
CA LEU A 170 -11.85 17.12 6.70
C LEU A 170 -11.65 18.53 6.15
N THR A 171 -10.43 19.06 6.26
CA THR A 171 -10.06 20.26 5.52
C THR A 171 -9.39 19.86 4.21
N LEU A 172 -9.92 20.40 3.14
CA LEU A 172 -9.61 20.03 1.77
C LEU A 172 -8.93 21.18 1.04
N ARG A 173 -7.99 20.84 0.18
CA ARG A 173 -7.31 21.80 -0.69
C ARG A 173 -7.31 21.30 -2.12
N LYS A 174 -7.63 22.20 -3.06
CA LYS A 174 -7.58 21.96 -4.48
C LYS A 174 -6.95 23.13 -5.22
N TYR A 175 -6.01 22.83 -6.12
CA TYR A 175 -5.43 23.85 -6.97
C TYR A 175 -6.39 24.20 -8.12
N ASP A 176 -6.73 25.48 -8.25
CA ASP A 176 -7.44 26.06 -9.39
C ASP A 176 -6.44 26.66 -10.37
N ALA A 177 -6.23 25.97 -11.51
CA ALA A 177 -5.28 26.38 -12.53
C ALA A 177 -5.71 27.65 -13.28
N LEU A 178 -7.02 27.94 -13.37
CA LEU A 178 -7.53 29.13 -14.06
C LEU A 178 -7.31 30.39 -13.25
N ARG A 179 -7.53 30.31 -11.94
CA ARG A 179 -7.36 31.45 -11.01
C ARG A 179 -5.97 31.52 -10.40
N HIS A 180 -5.16 30.47 -10.60
CA HIS A 180 -3.82 30.31 -10.04
C HIS A 180 -3.80 30.47 -8.52
N VAL A 181 -4.71 29.78 -7.83
CA VAL A 181 -4.88 29.77 -6.37
C VAL A 181 -5.12 28.35 -5.86
N ASP A 182 -4.82 28.12 -4.58
CA ASP A 182 -5.32 26.97 -3.85
C ASP A 182 -6.65 27.32 -3.18
N GLU A 183 -7.70 26.59 -3.51
CA GLU A 183 -9.00 26.68 -2.84
C GLU A 183 -9.04 25.75 -1.64
N TRP A 184 -9.55 26.27 -0.53
CA TRP A 184 -9.67 25.56 0.74
C TRP A 184 -11.09 25.58 1.25
N TRP A 185 -11.59 24.43 1.71
CA TRP A 185 -12.92 24.29 2.32
C TRP A 185 -12.95 23.11 3.30
N GLU A 186 -14.02 23.00 4.05
CA GLU A 186 -14.26 21.90 4.98
C GLU A 186 -15.45 21.06 4.57
N GLU A 187 -15.38 19.76 4.86
CA GLU A 187 -16.48 18.83 4.75
C GLU A 187 -16.54 17.94 5.99
N VAL A 188 -17.77 17.51 6.35
CA VAL A 188 -18.01 16.70 7.53
C VAL A 188 -18.58 15.35 7.12
N TYR A 189 -18.07 14.28 7.75
CA TYR A 189 -18.47 12.91 7.53
C TYR A 189 -18.66 12.16 8.85
N ASP A 190 -19.52 11.13 8.83
CA ASP A 190 -19.74 10.26 10.00
C ASP A 190 -18.56 9.32 10.22
N ALA A 191 -17.93 8.85 9.14
CA ALA A 191 -16.78 7.94 9.20
C ALA A 191 -15.73 8.25 8.12
N VAL A 192 -14.50 7.78 8.34
CA VAL A 192 -13.38 7.96 7.42
C VAL A 192 -12.62 6.64 7.22
N ILE A 193 -12.29 6.33 5.96
CA ILE A 193 -11.35 5.26 5.60
C ILE A 193 -10.03 5.87 5.14
N LEU A 194 -8.95 5.49 5.82
CA LEU A 194 -7.60 5.81 5.42
C LEU A 194 -7.14 4.79 4.36
N ALA A 195 -7.01 5.23 3.11
CA ALA A 195 -6.61 4.42 1.96
C ALA A 195 -5.41 5.06 1.22
N ASN A 196 -4.64 5.90 1.94
CA ASN A 196 -3.58 6.75 1.40
C ASN A 196 -2.26 6.03 1.10
N GLY A 197 -2.19 4.70 1.36
CA GLY A 197 -1.02 3.88 1.05
C GLY A 197 0.17 4.11 1.99
N HIS A 198 1.32 3.46 1.67
CA HIS A 198 2.51 3.47 2.53
C HIS A 198 3.83 3.52 1.75
N TYR A 199 3.79 3.85 0.44
CA TYR A 199 4.99 3.96 -0.42
C TYR A 199 5.32 5.39 -0.84
N ALA A 200 4.84 6.39 -0.08
CA ALA A 200 5.07 7.79 -0.43
C ALA A 200 6.42 8.31 0.06
N VAL A 201 6.72 8.15 1.34
CA VAL A 201 7.91 8.73 1.99
C VAL A 201 9.05 7.72 2.01
N PRO A 202 10.17 7.99 1.32
CA PRO A 202 11.34 7.11 1.32
C PRO A 202 12.02 7.12 2.70
N TYR A 203 12.57 5.97 3.08
CA TYR A 203 13.31 5.85 4.32
C TYR A 203 14.80 5.54 4.05
N VAL A 204 15.67 6.38 4.56
CA VAL A 204 17.12 6.17 4.57
C VAL A 204 17.58 6.07 6.01
N PRO A 205 18.18 4.95 6.45
CA PRO A 205 18.64 4.79 7.82
C PRO A 205 19.76 5.80 8.14
N LYS A 206 19.91 6.13 9.43
CA LYS A 206 21.05 6.91 9.90
C LYS A 206 22.30 6.03 9.85
N VAL A 207 23.35 6.53 9.17
CA VAL A 207 24.67 5.90 9.07
C VAL A 207 25.71 6.97 9.39
N ASN A 208 26.77 6.59 10.11
CA ASN A 208 27.85 7.52 10.45
C ASN A 208 28.44 8.18 9.18
N GLY A 209 28.61 9.51 9.23
CA GLY A 209 29.18 10.28 8.15
C GLY A 209 28.31 10.48 6.90
N LEU A 210 27.11 9.86 6.83
CA LEU A 210 26.29 9.93 5.61
C LEU A 210 25.80 11.34 5.28
N GLU A 211 25.43 12.15 6.27
CA GLU A 211 24.99 13.55 6.03
C GLU A 211 26.11 14.40 5.45
N GLN A 212 27.32 14.28 6.01
CA GLN A 212 28.52 14.97 5.52
C GLN A 212 28.88 14.52 4.10
N TYR A 213 28.81 13.20 3.87
CA TYR A 213 29.05 12.61 2.55
C TYR A 213 28.09 13.15 1.49
N ILE A 214 26.78 13.23 1.80
CA ILE A 214 25.77 13.80 0.89
C ILE A 214 26.07 15.27 0.59
N GLY A 215 26.45 16.05 1.61
CA GLY A 215 26.82 17.44 1.45
C GLY A 215 28.05 17.66 0.58
N LYS A 216 29.06 16.78 0.71
CA LYS A 216 30.31 16.85 -0.03
C LYS A 216 30.19 16.32 -1.47
N TYR A 217 29.36 15.32 -1.69
CA TYR A 217 29.15 14.66 -2.98
C TYR A 217 27.68 14.77 -3.43
N PRO A 218 27.22 15.98 -3.76
CA PRO A 218 25.83 16.19 -4.14
C PRO A 218 25.45 15.35 -5.36
N GLY A 219 24.30 14.69 -5.29
CA GLY A 219 23.75 13.85 -6.36
C GLY A 219 24.26 12.40 -6.37
N LYS A 220 25.33 12.06 -5.66
CA LYS A 220 25.83 10.66 -5.58
C LYS A 220 24.88 9.72 -4.82
N VAL A 221 24.17 10.22 -3.82
CA VAL A 221 23.27 9.41 -2.99
C VAL A 221 21.82 9.67 -3.37
N SER A 222 21.09 8.63 -3.67
CA SER A 222 19.66 8.69 -4.00
C SER A 222 18.88 7.57 -3.32
N HIS A 223 17.55 7.67 -3.36
CA HIS A 223 16.66 6.58 -2.99
C HIS A 223 16.02 5.96 -4.24
N SER A 224 15.71 4.65 -4.22
CA SER A 224 15.06 3.93 -5.32
C SER A 224 13.75 4.56 -5.81
N LYS A 225 13.11 5.40 -5.00
CA LYS A 225 11.95 6.19 -5.43
C LYS A 225 12.23 7.05 -6.67
N ARG A 226 13.46 7.49 -6.87
CA ARG A 226 13.85 8.30 -8.04
C ARG A 226 14.29 7.50 -9.25
N TYR A 227 14.57 6.23 -9.07
CA TYR A 227 14.96 5.36 -10.17
C TYR A 227 13.81 5.24 -11.19
N ARG A 228 14.14 5.29 -12.49
CA ARG A 228 13.21 5.08 -13.60
C ARG A 228 13.69 3.98 -14.54
N ASN A 229 14.96 3.99 -14.88
CA ASN A 229 15.57 2.99 -15.74
C ASN A 229 17.11 2.96 -15.54
N PRO A 230 17.81 1.93 -16.03
CA PRO A 230 19.24 1.77 -15.80
C PRO A 230 20.12 2.72 -16.64
N LYS A 231 19.58 3.39 -17.67
CA LYS A 231 20.37 4.19 -18.63
C LYS A 231 21.18 5.31 -17.97
N LEU A 232 20.65 5.90 -16.89
CA LEU A 232 21.34 6.96 -16.14
C LEU A 232 22.61 6.48 -15.44
N TYR A 233 22.78 5.17 -15.28
CA TYR A 233 23.89 4.54 -14.55
C TYR A 233 24.86 3.83 -15.49
N ALA A 234 24.78 4.06 -16.81
CA ALA A 234 25.63 3.42 -17.79
C ALA A 234 27.12 3.68 -17.50
N GLY A 235 27.90 2.60 -17.34
CA GLY A 235 29.32 2.66 -17.04
C GLY A 235 29.69 3.17 -15.65
N GLN A 236 28.73 3.50 -14.80
CA GLN A 236 28.96 3.97 -13.43
C GLN A 236 29.19 2.79 -12.47
N ARG A 237 30.06 3.01 -11.49
CA ARG A 237 30.23 2.09 -10.35
C ARG A 237 29.13 2.33 -9.33
N VAL A 238 28.17 1.40 -9.25
CA VAL A 238 26.94 1.54 -8.47
C VAL A 238 26.96 0.68 -7.22
N LEU A 239 26.62 1.29 -6.07
CA LEU A 239 26.35 0.61 -4.80
C LEU A 239 24.87 0.69 -4.45
N ILE A 240 24.20 -0.44 -4.39
CA ILE A 240 22.82 -0.58 -3.90
C ILE A 240 22.84 -0.89 -2.41
N ILE A 241 22.01 -0.20 -1.61
CA ILE A 241 21.85 -0.45 -0.18
C ILE A 241 20.50 -1.11 0.07
N GLY A 242 20.51 -2.39 0.41
CA GLY A 242 19.33 -3.23 0.64
C GLY A 242 19.04 -4.19 -0.50
N ASN A 243 18.66 -5.43 -0.15
CA ASN A 243 18.46 -6.56 -1.05
C ASN A 243 17.03 -7.11 -1.04
N SER A 244 16.04 -6.30 -0.63
CA SER A 244 14.62 -6.65 -0.79
C SER A 244 14.17 -6.43 -2.25
N VAL A 245 12.88 -6.49 -2.53
CA VAL A 245 12.30 -6.42 -3.89
C VAL A 245 12.95 -5.33 -4.75
N SER A 246 12.98 -4.08 -4.30
CA SER A 246 13.58 -2.98 -5.08
C SER A 246 15.09 -3.19 -5.31
N GLY A 247 15.83 -3.66 -4.30
CA GLY A 247 17.25 -3.94 -4.45
C GLY A 247 17.51 -5.02 -5.48
N ARG A 248 16.72 -6.09 -5.46
CA ARG A 248 16.79 -7.18 -6.43
C ARG A 248 16.50 -6.69 -7.85
N GLU A 249 15.38 -6.03 -8.06
CA GLU A 249 14.95 -5.60 -9.40
C GLU A 249 15.92 -4.59 -10.00
N LEU A 250 16.35 -3.59 -9.22
CA LEU A 250 17.32 -2.60 -9.68
C LEU A 250 18.67 -3.24 -10.01
N SER A 251 19.14 -4.19 -9.22
CA SER A 251 20.41 -4.87 -9.50
C SER A 251 20.34 -5.67 -10.79
N ASP A 252 19.25 -6.39 -11.02
CA ASP A 252 19.05 -7.17 -12.26
C ASP A 252 19.05 -6.26 -13.51
N GLU A 253 18.45 -5.06 -13.43
CA GLU A 253 18.45 -4.09 -14.53
C GLU A 253 19.81 -3.42 -14.75
N LEU A 254 20.60 -3.24 -13.70
CA LEU A 254 21.89 -2.56 -13.77
C LEU A 254 23.01 -3.48 -14.26
N VAL A 255 22.85 -4.80 -14.09
CA VAL A 255 23.80 -5.77 -14.66
C VAL A 255 23.87 -5.64 -16.19
N GLY A 256 25.08 -5.47 -16.71
CA GLY A 256 25.32 -5.25 -18.14
C GLY A 256 25.15 -3.81 -18.63
N VAL A 257 24.70 -2.88 -17.77
CA VAL A 257 24.59 -1.44 -18.05
C VAL A 257 25.56 -0.63 -17.20
N ALA A 258 25.53 -0.84 -15.88
CA ALA A 258 26.50 -0.24 -14.97
C ALA A 258 27.87 -0.94 -15.07
N GLN A 259 28.89 -0.36 -14.47
CA GLN A 259 30.21 -1.00 -14.34
C GLN A 259 30.06 -2.31 -13.54
N SER A 260 30.54 -3.41 -14.10
CA SER A 260 30.54 -4.70 -13.41
C SER A 260 31.69 -4.81 -12.39
N PRO A 261 31.44 -5.43 -11.22
CA PRO A 261 30.16 -5.91 -10.72
C PRO A 261 29.28 -4.79 -10.15
N VAL A 262 27.95 -4.95 -10.20
CA VAL A 262 27.01 -4.14 -9.41
C VAL A 262 27.12 -4.56 -7.93
N LEU A 263 27.32 -3.59 -7.05
CA LEU A 263 27.57 -3.85 -5.63
C LEU A 263 26.28 -3.76 -4.84
N ILE A 264 26.00 -4.76 -3.97
CA ILE A 264 24.82 -4.78 -3.10
C ILE A 264 25.24 -4.92 -1.64
N SER A 265 25.05 -3.86 -0.86
CA SER A 265 25.19 -3.94 0.61
C SER A 265 23.92 -4.52 1.23
N ARG A 266 24.06 -5.63 1.98
CA ARG A 266 22.94 -6.35 2.58
C ARG A 266 23.21 -6.69 4.05
N ARG A 267 22.13 -6.74 4.84
CA ARG A 267 22.18 -7.13 6.25
C ARG A 267 22.03 -8.63 6.44
N THR A 268 21.05 -9.21 5.77
CA THR A 268 20.71 -10.63 5.81
C THR A 268 20.40 -11.10 4.40
N PRO A 269 20.65 -12.40 4.08
CA PRO A 269 20.20 -12.95 2.81
C PRO A 269 18.68 -12.80 2.62
N ALA A 270 18.25 -12.50 1.40
CA ALA A 270 16.86 -12.60 1.01
C ALA A 270 16.48 -14.06 0.70
N PHE A 271 15.20 -14.40 0.76
CA PHE A 271 14.76 -15.80 0.55
C PHE A 271 15.05 -16.32 -0.87
N TRP A 272 15.17 -15.43 -1.86
CA TRP A 272 15.55 -15.77 -3.23
C TRP A 272 17.05 -15.84 -3.51
N GLU A 273 17.89 -15.49 -2.53
CA GLU A 273 19.34 -15.53 -2.68
C GLU A 273 19.89 -16.92 -2.40
N GLY A 274 20.84 -17.34 -3.23
CA GLY A 274 21.67 -18.53 -3.01
C GLY A 274 22.82 -18.26 -2.04
N ASP A 275 23.78 -19.17 -2.04
CA ASP A 275 24.99 -19.06 -1.22
C ASP A 275 26.03 -18.15 -1.88
N GLU A 276 25.98 -18.02 -3.22
CA GLU A 276 26.86 -17.17 -4.03
C GLU A 276 26.07 -16.05 -4.72
N PRO A 277 26.70 -14.89 -4.97
CA PRO A 277 26.05 -13.82 -5.72
C PRO A 277 25.79 -14.25 -7.17
N PRO A 278 24.70 -13.77 -7.78
CA PRO A 278 24.48 -13.93 -9.21
C PRO A 278 25.60 -13.31 -10.04
N ASP A 279 25.75 -13.78 -11.30
CA ASP A 279 26.73 -13.23 -12.26
C ASP A 279 26.53 -11.70 -12.41
N GLY A 280 27.64 -10.97 -12.37
CA GLY A 280 27.64 -9.52 -12.47
C GLY A 280 27.27 -8.76 -11.20
N ILE A 281 27.03 -9.46 -10.10
CA ILE A 281 26.73 -8.88 -8.78
C ILE A 281 27.81 -9.26 -7.76
N GLU A 282 28.13 -8.35 -6.87
CA GLU A 282 28.98 -8.61 -5.69
C GLU A 282 28.26 -8.18 -4.42
N TRP A 283 28.19 -9.08 -3.44
CA TRP A 283 27.62 -8.77 -2.13
C TRP A 283 28.62 -8.11 -1.22
N LYS A 284 28.16 -7.08 -0.54
CA LYS A 284 28.91 -6.35 0.48
C LYS A 284 28.19 -6.43 1.82
N PRO A 285 28.92 -6.41 2.94
CA PRO A 285 28.32 -6.25 4.26
C PRO A 285 27.57 -4.92 4.40
N VAL A 286 26.97 -4.70 5.57
CA VAL A 286 26.32 -3.43 5.89
C VAL A 286 27.35 -2.31 5.91
N VAL A 287 27.00 -1.16 5.34
CA VAL A 287 27.81 0.05 5.45
C VAL A 287 27.80 0.55 6.89
N SER A 288 28.96 0.70 7.51
CA SER A 288 29.13 1.20 8.87
C SER A 288 29.42 2.69 8.93
N GLU A 289 30.14 3.23 7.93
CA GLU A 289 30.56 4.63 7.93
C GLU A 289 30.80 5.14 6.49
N TYR A 290 30.45 6.39 6.24
CA TYR A 290 30.85 7.19 5.08
C TYR A 290 31.90 8.20 5.51
N LYS A 291 33.07 8.19 4.87
CA LYS A 291 34.15 9.14 5.17
C LYS A 291 34.13 10.34 4.22
N GLU A 292 34.64 11.45 4.71
CA GLU A 292 34.71 12.68 3.91
C GLU A 292 35.57 12.58 2.67
N ASP A 293 36.58 11.68 2.65
CA ASP A 293 37.43 11.46 1.48
C ASP A 293 36.78 10.65 0.36
N GLY A 294 35.52 10.21 0.55
CA GLY A 294 34.76 9.40 -0.39
C GLY A 294 34.82 7.92 -0.13
N THR A 295 35.60 7.48 0.87
CA THR A 295 35.70 6.09 1.28
C THR A 295 34.43 5.63 2.00
N ILE A 296 33.97 4.43 1.69
CA ILE A 296 32.83 3.76 2.36
C ILE A 296 33.39 2.57 3.14
N LEU A 297 33.17 2.54 4.44
CA LEU A 297 33.58 1.47 5.34
C LEU A 297 32.43 0.50 5.59
N PHE A 298 32.68 -0.80 5.47
CA PHE A 298 31.71 -1.85 5.77
C PHE A 298 31.89 -2.41 7.19
N ALA A 299 30.91 -3.13 7.68
CA ALA A 299 30.89 -3.69 9.05
C ALA A 299 31.99 -4.74 9.30
N ASP A 300 32.52 -5.37 8.27
CA ASP A 300 33.66 -6.32 8.35
C ASP A 300 35.05 -5.65 8.27
N GLY A 301 35.09 -4.31 8.20
CA GLY A 301 36.32 -3.53 8.09
C GLY A 301 36.83 -3.35 6.65
N THR A 302 36.19 -3.96 5.66
CA THR A 302 36.54 -3.71 4.24
C THR A 302 36.13 -2.32 3.81
N ILE A 303 36.81 -1.78 2.81
CA ILE A 303 36.57 -0.43 2.29
C ILE A 303 36.20 -0.47 0.80
N LEU A 304 35.47 0.54 0.37
CA LEU A 304 35.11 0.78 -1.01
C LEU A 304 35.39 2.25 -1.35
N THR A 305 36.06 2.47 -2.48
CA THR A 305 36.35 3.79 -3.04
C THR A 305 35.76 3.92 -4.44
N ASP A 306 35.81 5.12 -5.00
CA ASP A 306 35.46 5.39 -6.40
C ASP A 306 34.05 4.96 -6.81
N VAL A 307 33.06 5.12 -5.89
CA VAL A 307 31.65 4.89 -6.19
C VAL A 307 31.06 6.13 -6.87
N ASP A 308 30.40 5.94 -8.01
CA ASP A 308 29.74 7.02 -8.74
C ASP A 308 28.30 7.27 -8.25
N ALA A 309 27.57 6.20 -7.94
CA ALA A 309 26.19 6.29 -7.48
C ALA A 309 25.90 5.33 -6.34
N ILE A 310 25.12 5.80 -5.35
CA ILE A 310 24.63 5.03 -4.21
C ILE A 310 23.11 5.11 -4.22
N ILE A 311 22.45 3.94 -4.32
CA ILE A 311 20.98 3.86 -4.39
C ILE A 311 20.47 3.14 -3.15
N TYR A 312 19.77 3.87 -2.29
CA TYR A 312 19.10 3.29 -1.13
C TYR A 312 17.81 2.59 -1.54
N CYS A 313 17.76 1.28 -1.39
CA CYS A 313 16.59 0.41 -1.57
C CYS A 313 16.05 -0.04 -0.21
N THR A 314 15.96 0.88 0.74
CA THR A 314 15.65 0.63 2.15
C THR A 314 14.17 0.83 2.49
N GLY A 315 13.34 0.94 1.46
CA GLY A 315 11.89 0.97 1.59
C GLY A 315 11.32 2.33 1.99
N TYR A 316 10.08 2.31 2.45
CA TYR A 316 9.25 3.49 2.68
C TYR A 316 8.66 3.46 4.08
N ARG A 317 8.21 4.64 4.54
CA ARG A 317 7.41 4.80 5.75
C ARG A 317 6.01 5.29 5.37
N ALA A 318 5.01 4.79 6.07
CA ALA A 318 3.67 5.38 5.99
C ALA A 318 3.71 6.83 6.49
N SER A 319 2.89 7.70 5.91
CA SER A 319 2.76 9.09 6.33
C SER A 319 1.30 9.47 6.40
N PHE A 320 0.94 10.19 7.45
CA PHE A 320 -0.41 10.68 7.70
C PHE A 320 -0.37 12.17 8.04
N PRO A 321 0.13 13.02 7.11
CA PRO A 321 0.37 14.43 7.39
C PRO A 321 -0.92 15.23 7.65
N PHE A 322 -2.05 14.69 7.27
CA PHE A 322 -3.37 15.27 7.52
C PHE A 322 -3.91 14.98 8.93
N TRP A 323 -3.29 14.10 9.70
CA TRP A 323 -3.78 13.76 11.03
C TRP A 323 -3.53 14.87 12.03
N ASN A 324 -4.59 15.42 12.60
CA ASN A 324 -4.50 16.49 13.60
C ASN A 324 -4.28 15.91 15.00
N GLU A 325 -3.03 15.73 15.40
CA GLU A 325 -2.66 15.14 16.70
C GLU A 325 -3.20 15.93 17.88
N LYS A 326 -3.23 17.26 17.77
CA LYS A 326 -3.69 18.15 18.86
C LYS A 326 -5.17 17.97 19.15
N VAL A 327 -5.99 17.90 18.11
CA VAL A 327 -7.45 17.74 18.22
C VAL A 327 -7.82 16.29 18.52
N ASN A 328 -7.14 15.33 17.92
CA ASN A 328 -7.47 13.91 18.03
C ASN A 328 -6.88 13.25 19.30
N GLY A 329 -6.06 13.98 20.06
CA GLY A 329 -5.56 13.54 21.37
C GLY A 329 -4.34 12.62 21.30
N GLY A 330 -3.54 12.70 20.24
CA GLY A 330 -2.27 11.99 20.10
C GLY A 330 -1.98 11.50 18.68
N PRO A 331 -0.85 10.82 18.49
CA PRO A 331 -0.42 10.35 17.18
C PRO A 331 -1.27 9.18 16.68
N LEU A 332 -1.53 9.17 15.37
CA LEU A 332 -2.14 8.04 14.67
C LEU A 332 -1.15 6.91 14.45
N PHE A 333 0.11 7.26 14.22
CA PHE A 333 1.17 6.35 13.84
C PHE A 333 2.42 6.56 14.68
N ASP A 334 2.90 5.49 15.28
CA ASP A 334 4.21 5.47 15.96
C ASP A 334 5.30 5.18 14.94
N TYR A 335 6.01 6.22 14.54
CA TYR A 335 7.08 6.12 13.54
C TYR A 335 8.32 5.39 14.05
N GLN A 336 8.54 5.29 15.36
CA GLN A 336 9.66 4.54 15.93
C GLN A 336 9.43 3.04 15.79
N THR A 337 8.24 2.58 16.17
CA THR A 337 7.87 1.15 16.08
C THR A 337 7.21 0.80 14.74
N ASN A 338 6.99 1.78 13.85
CA ASN A 338 6.38 1.62 12.53
C ASN A 338 5.01 0.95 12.59
N ARG A 339 4.12 1.44 13.46
CA ARG A 339 2.78 0.87 13.68
C ARG A 339 1.69 1.93 13.81
N ILE A 340 0.49 1.57 13.41
CA ILE A 340 -0.73 2.33 13.68
C ILE A 340 -1.11 2.15 15.16
N VAL A 341 -1.26 3.25 15.87
CA VAL A 341 -1.57 3.26 17.32
C VAL A 341 -3.02 2.89 17.57
N GLY A 342 -3.24 1.96 18.50
CA GLY A 342 -4.60 1.54 18.89
C GLY A 342 -5.35 0.78 17.80
N SER A 343 -4.64 0.16 16.85
CA SER A 343 -5.26 -0.65 15.80
C SER A 343 -5.62 -2.05 16.29
N TYR A 344 -6.81 -2.53 15.90
CA TYR A 344 -7.24 -3.93 16.05
C TYR A 344 -7.37 -4.57 14.67
N GLN A 345 -6.82 -5.78 14.53
CA GLN A 345 -6.77 -6.50 13.24
C GLN A 345 -6.25 -5.63 12.08
N HIS A 346 -5.34 -4.68 12.39
CA HIS A 346 -4.74 -3.74 11.42
C HIS A 346 -5.74 -2.84 10.68
N VAL A 347 -7.03 -2.91 10.98
CA VAL A 347 -8.13 -2.28 10.23
C VAL A 347 -8.93 -1.31 11.09
N PHE A 348 -9.27 -1.72 12.31
CA PHE A 348 -10.16 -0.99 13.21
C PHE A 348 -9.38 -0.18 14.24
N PHE A 349 -9.93 0.95 14.67
CA PHE A 349 -9.31 1.79 15.68
C PHE A 349 -10.07 1.71 17.00
N ARG A 350 -9.40 1.26 18.07
CA ARG A 350 -9.98 1.12 19.40
C ARG A 350 -10.59 2.42 19.94
N ASN A 351 -9.94 3.56 19.69
CA ASN A 351 -10.37 4.87 20.18
C ASN A 351 -11.30 5.61 19.22
N PHE A 352 -11.37 5.18 17.96
CA PHE A 352 -12.11 5.83 16.89
C PHE A 352 -12.91 4.81 16.07
N PRO A 353 -14.07 4.32 16.57
CA PRO A 353 -14.84 3.26 15.90
C PRO A 353 -15.33 3.61 14.48
N THR A 354 -15.38 4.90 14.17
CA THR A 354 -15.76 5.45 12.85
C THR A 354 -14.55 5.80 11.97
N LEU A 355 -13.34 5.42 12.40
CA LEU A 355 -12.13 5.47 11.59
C LEU A 355 -11.72 4.04 11.21
N GLY A 356 -11.37 3.84 9.95
CA GLY A 356 -10.85 2.57 9.45
C GLY A 356 -9.62 2.78 8.59
N VAL A 357 -8.80 1.74 8.40
CA VAL A 357 -7.70 1.77 7.45
C VAL A 357 -7.78 0.56 6.53
N VAL A 358 -7.53 0.78 5.24
CA VAL A 358 -7.42 -0.26 4.22
C VAL A 358 -6.07 -0.15 3.53
N GLY A 359 -5.31 -1.26 3.48
CA GLY A 359 -3.98 -1.27 2.89
C GLY A 359 -2.86 -1.73 3.82
N PHE A 360 -3.18 -2.12 5.06
CA PHE A 360 -2.31 -2.75 6.04
C PHE A 360 -2.98 -4.00 6.61
N PRO A 361 -2.29 -5.13 6.74
CA PRO A 361 -0.96 -5.48 6.23
C PRO A 361 -0.94 -5.70 4.72
N ARG A 362 0.26 -5.88 4.16
CA ARG A 362 0.48 -6.05 2.71
C ARG A 362 0.38 -7.51 2.23
N THR A 363 0.00 -8.43 3.09
CA THR A 363 -0.14 -9.84 2.70
C THR A 363 -1.21 -9.99 1.62
N VAL A 364 -0.95 -10.80 0.59
CA VAL A 364 -1.79 -11.00 -0.61
C VAL A 364 -2.38 -9.72 -1.23
N THR A 365 -1.76 -8.58 -0.99
CA THR A 365 -2.06 -7.24 -1.54
C THR A 365 -3.54 -6.90 -1.69
N PHE A 366 -4.09 -6.73 -2.90
CA PHE A 366 -5.47 -6.27 -3.13
C PHE A 366 -6.50 -7.21 -2.52
N ARG A 367 -6.23 -8.50 -2.52
CA ARG A 367 -7.12 -9.49 -1.91
C ARG A 367 -7.32 -9.23 -0.41
N SER A 368 -6.27 -8.92 0.34
CA SER A 368 -6.42 -8.57 1.75
C SER A 368 -7.16 -7.25 1.97
N PHE A 369 -7.01 -6.29 1.05
CA PHE A 369 -7.75 -5.02 1.11
C PHE A 369 -9.25 -5.23 0.91
N GLU A 370 -9.63 -6.22 0.11
CA GLU A 370 -11.02 -6.63 -0.09
C GLU A 370 -11.66 -7.10 1.23
N TYR A 371 -11.00 -7.98 1.98
CA TYR A 371 -11.48 -8.41 3.30
C TYR A 371 -11.62 -7.24 4.28
N GLN A 372 -10.64 -6.33 4.29
CA GLN A 372 -10.64 -5.16 5.17
C GLN A 372 -11.80 -4.21 4.86
N ALA A 373 -11.99 -3.89 3.58
CA ALA A 373 -13.03 -2.98 3.11
C ALA A 373 -14.43 -3.52 3.39
N ILE A 374 -14.66 -4.82 3.12
CA ILE A 374 -15.94 -5.47 3.37
C ILE A 374 -16.23 -5.50 4.88
N ALA A 375 -15.24 -5.82 5.72
CA ALA A 375 -15.42 -5.83 7.17
C ALA A 375 -15.82 -4.44 7.72
N LEU A 376 -15.18 -3.36 7.23
CA LEU A 376 -15.57 -1.98 7.60
C LEU A 376 -16.98 -1.63 7.13
N ALA A 377 -17.30 -1.91 5.86
CA ALA A 377 -18.63 -1.64 5.31
C ALA A 377 -19.73 -2.37 6.09
N ARG A 378 -19.49 -3.63 6.45
CA ARG A 378 -20.41 -4.43 7.27
C ARG A 378 -20.57 -3.89 8.69
N LEU A 379 -19.45 -3.51 9.33
CA LEU A 379 -19.49 -2.92 10.66
C LEU A 379 -20.34 -1.65 10.69
N TRP A 380 -20.11 -0.74 9.76
CA TRP A 380 -20.76 0.58 9.76
C TRP A 380 -22.20 0.55 9.23
N SER A 381 -22.55 -0.42 8.38
CA SER A 381 -23.94 -0.67 8.00
C SER A 381 -24.73 -1.46 9.06
N GLY A 382 -24.06 -1.97 10.09
CA GLY A 382 -24.69 -2.79 11.14
C GLY A 382 -25.00 -4.22 10.70
N ARG A 383 -24.34 -4.72 9.65
CA ARG A 383 -24.57 -6.06 9.06
C ARG A 383 -23.44 -7.05 9.33
N ASN A 384 -22.52 -6.73 10.21
CA ASN A 384 -21.45 -7.63 10.65
C ASN A 384 -22.00 -8.78 11.51
N ALA A 385 -21.40 -9.98 11.38
CA ALA A 385 -21.86 -11.17 12.09
C ALA A 385 -21.55 -11.15 13.59
N LYS A 386 -20.45 -10.51 13.96
CA LYS A 386 -20.05 -10.35 15.36
C LYS A 386 -19.66 -8.90 15.65
N PRO A 387 -19.91 -8.39 16.88
CA PRO A 387 -19.43 -7.08 17.28
C PRO A 387 -17.89 -7.08 17.36
N LEU A 388 -17.29 -5.90 17.31
CA LEU A 388 -15.90 -5.75 17.73
C LEU A 388 -15.76 -6.20 19.19
N PRO A 389 -14.65 -6.84 19.56
CA PRO A 389 -14.39 -7.21 20.94
C PRO A 389 -14.29 -5.97 21.85
N SER A 390 -14.26 -6.18 23.16
CA SER A 390 -14.11 -5.09 24.12
C SER A 390 -12.82 -4.30 23.89
N ARG A 391 -12.75 -3.09 24.44
CA ARG A 391 -11.53 -2.25 24.30
C ARG A 391 -10.31 -2.94 24.92
N GLU A 392 -10.52 -3.64 26.02
CA GLU A 392 -9.48 -4.40 26.73
C GLU A 392 -8.96 -5.56 25.87
N GLU A 393 -9.86 -6.31 25.22
CA GLU A 393 -9.48 -7.39 24.30
C GLU A 393 -8.74 -6.87 23.06
N GLN A 394 -9.16 -5.71 22.53
CA GLN A 394 -8.43 -5.07 21.41
C GLN A 394 -7.03 -4.60 21.83
N GLU A 395 -6.86 -4.11 23.06
CA GLU A 395 -5.57 -3.70 23.60
C GLU A 395 -4.65 -4.89 23.85
N GLN A 396 -5.22 -5.97 24.37
CA GLN A 396 -4.49 -7.22 24.54
C GLN A 396 -4.00 -7.75 23.20
N TRP A 397 -4.85 -7.78 22.17
CA TRP A 397 -4.46 -8.18 20.82
C TRP A 397 -3.30 -7.32 20.25
N GLU A 398 -3.36 -5.99 20.42
CA GLU A 398 -2.31 -5.07 19.97
C GLU A 398 -0.98 -5.38 20.66
N THR A 399 -1.01 -5.66 21.97
CA THR A 399 0.17 -6.00 22.77
C THR A 399 0.78 -7.34 22.34
N GLU A 400 -0.03 -8.38 22.24
CA GLU A 400 0.40 -9.71 21.79
C GLU A 400 0.97 -9.67 20.37
N ARG A 401 0.32 -8.90 19.47
CA ARG A 401 0.83 -8.71 18.10
C ARG A 401 2.18 -8.00 18.08
N ALA A 402 2.35 -6.97 18.91
CA ALA A 402 3.63 -6.25 19.01
C ALA A 402 4.76 -7.14 19.55
N GLU A 403 4.47 -7.99 20.54
CA GLU A 403 5.42 -8.96 21.09
C GLU A 403 5.79 -10.02 20.06
N ARG A 404 4.81 -10.58 19.34
CA ARG A 404 5.05 -11.56 18.29
C ARG A 404 5.89 -10.97 17.16
N ALA A 405 5.57 -9.77 16.68
CA ALA A 405 6.36 -9.10 15.65
C ALA A 405 7.81 -8.90 16.08
N ARG A 406 8.03 -8.49 17.34
CA ARG A 406 9.37 -8.31 17.91
C ARG A 406 10.14 -9.64 17.99
N SER A 407 9.52 -10.72 18.47
CA SER A 407 10.13 -12.04 18.57
C SER A 407 10.53 -12.62 17.21
N GLN A 408 9.76 -12.31 16.17
CA GLN A 408 10.01 -12.72 14.79
C GLN A 408 10.94 -11.76 14.03
N HIS A 409 11.41 -10.67 14.63
CA HIS A 409 12.17 -9.60 13.97
C HIS A 409 11.46 -9.00 12.74
N LYS A 410 10.11 -8.89 12.80
CA LYS A 410 9.25 -8.33 11.75
C LYS A 410 8.63 -7.02 12.19
N ALA A 411 8.11 -6.25 11.22
CA ALA A 411 7.33 -5.07 11.53
C ALA A 411 5.93 -5.47 12.04
N PHE A 412 5.29 -4.61 12.83
CA PHE A 412 3.96 -4.85 13.42
C PHE A 412 2.90 -5.23 12.36
N HIS A 413 2.95 -4.59 11.18
CA HIS A 413 2.01 -4.82 10.09
C HIS A 413 2.48 -5.87 9.07
N ASP A 414 3.57 -6.59 9.32
CA ASP A 414 4.00 -7.68 8.46
C ASP A 414 3.33 -8.98 8.95
N VAL A 415 2.33 -9.43 8.23
CA VAL A 415 1.69 -10.73 8.44
C VAL A 415 2.34 -11.71 7.47
N PRO A 416 3.14 -12.67 7.96
CA PRO A 416 3.79 -13.64 7.10
C PRO A 416 2.77 -14.56 6.45
N TRP A 417 3.10 -15.02 5.25
CA TRP A 417 2.32 -16.04 4.57
C TRP A 417 2.26 -17.33 5.39
N GLY A 418 1.19 -18.09 5.24
CA GLY A 418 0.95 -19.33 5.97
C GLY A 418 -0.13 -19.15 7.05
N ALA A 419 0.03 -19.81 8.18
CA ALA A 419 -0.96 -19.86 9.26
C ALA A 419 -1.40 -18.45 9.76
N GLU A 420 -0.48 -17.49 9.85
CA GLU A 420 -0.82 -16.12 10.29
C GLU A 420 -1.67 -15.38 9.26
N THR A 421 -1.37 -15.49 7.96
CA THR A 421 -2.19 -14.90 6.89
C THR A 421 -3.59 -15.52 6.90
N ASN A 422 -3.68 -16.85 6.99
CA ASN A 422 -4.95 -17.54 7.02
C ASN A 422 -5.78 -17.14 8.25
N ALA A 423 -5.19 -17.12 9.44
CA ALA A 423 -5.88 -16.70 10.67
C ALA A 423 -6.40 -15.26 10.57
N TYR A 424 -5.59 -14.36 10.00
CA TYR A 424 -5.94 -12.96 9.78
C TYR A 424 -7.13 -12.80 8.81
N LEU A 425 -7.06 -13.41 7.64
CA LEU A 425 -8.12 -13.31 6.64
C LEU A 425 -9.40 -14.00 7.12
N ARG A 426 -9.29 -15.14 7.81
CA ARG A 426 -10.42 -15.87 8.41
C ARG A 426 -11.11 -15.03 9.49
N GLU A 427 -10.37 -14.29 10.31
CA GLU A 427 -10.95 -13.41 11.31
C GLU A 427 -11.80 -12.29 10.68
N LEU A 428 -11.26 -11.63 9.64
CA LEU A 428 -12.01 -10.61 8.89
C LEU A 428 -13.24 -11.20 8.18
N PHE A 429 -13.08 -12.38 7.60
CA PHE A 429 -14.16 -13.12 6.96
C PHE A 429 -15.30 -13.46 7.93
N ASN A 430 -14.96 -14.00 9.11
CA ASN A 430 -15.93 -14.33 10.15
C ASN A 430 -16.61 -13.08 10.73
N PHE A 431 -15.84 -11.99 10.85
CA PHE A 431 -16.37 -10.71 11.28
C PHE A 431 -17.40 -10.15 10.28
N ALA A 432 -17.10 -10.20 8.99
CA ALA A 432 -18.00 -9.76 7.95
C ALA A 432 -19.30 -10.60 7.87
N GLY A 433 -19.23 -11.89 8.24
CA GLY A 433 -20.40 -12.73 8.47
C GLY A 433 -21.10 -13.23 7.22
N LEU A 434 -20.46 -14.13 6.50
CA LEU A 434 -21.08 -14.77 5.32
C LEU A 434 -22.43 -15.42 5.61
N ASN A 435 -22.57 -16.06 6.75
CA ASN A 435 -23.81 -16.78 7.14
C ASN A 435 -25.01 -15.85 7.35
N THR A 436 -24.79 -14.52 7.39
CA THR A 436 -25.83 -13.52 7.53
C THR A 436 -26.07 -12.71 6.25
N LEU A 437 -25.45 -13.11 5.13
CA LEU A 437 -25.55 -12.41 3.85
C LEU A 437 -26.89 -12.66 3.15
N VAL A 438 -27.92 -12.07 3.69
CA VAL A 438 -29.20 -11.91 3.00
C VAL A 438 -29.23 -10.49 2.45
N GLY A 439 -29.13 -10.31 1.12
CA GLY A 439 -29.29 -9.02 0.47
C GLY A 439 -27.99 -8.39 -0.08
N ASP A 440 -27.93 -7.06 -0.09
CA ASP A 440 -26.86 -6.26 -0.70
C ASP A 440 -25.48 -6.43 -0.03
N GLY A 441 -24.43 -5.96 -0.71
CA GLY A 441 -23.05 -5.94 -0.23
C GLY A 441 -22.15 -6.97 -0.88
N LEU A 442 -20.86 -6.65 -0.93
CA LEU A 442 -19.84 -7.60 -1.39
C LEU A 442 -19.68 -8.74 -0.39
N VAL A 443 -19.38 -9.92 -0.93
CA VAL A 443 -19.11 -11.12 -0.15
C VAL A 443 -17.60 -11.30 -0.06
N PRO A 444 -17.00 -11.40 1.15
CA PRO A 444 -15.59 -11.70 1.23
C PRO A 444 -15.31 -13.05 0.56
N PRO A 445 -14.28 -13.12 -0.31
CA PRO A 445 -14.00 -14.34 -1.07
C PRO A 445 -13.37 -15.41 -0.19
N PRO A 446 -13.48 -16.70 -0.55
CA PRO A 446 -12.65 -17.72 0.08
C PRO A 446 -11.19 -17.58 -0.36
N LEU A 447 -10.27 -18.01 0.48
CA LEU A 447 -8.92 -18.33 0.06
C LEU A 447 -8.93 -19.73 -0.53
N THR A 448 -8.82 -19.85 -1.87
CA THR A 448 -8.95 -21.15 -2.56
C THR A 448 -7.63 -21.91 -2.61
N ARG A 449 -7.69 -23.25 -2.78
CA ARG A 449 -6.50 -24.09 -2.95
C ARG A 449 -5.66 -23.65 -4.15
N GLU A 450 -6.30 -23.23 -5.24
CA GLU A 450 -5.62 -22.72 -6.42
C GLU A 450 -4.83 -21.45 -6.13
N MET A 451 -5.41 -20.50 -5.39
CA MET A 451 -4.71 -19.29 -4.96
C MET A 451 -3.51 -19.59 -4.07
N VAL A 452 -3.66 -20.52 -3.11
CA VAL A 452 -2.58 -20.96 -2.23
C VAL A 452 -1.46 -21.56 -3.07
N TRP A 453 -1.80 -22.50 -3.94
CA TRP A 453 -0.82 -23.14 -4.81
C TRP A 453 -0.10 -22.14 -5.72
N GLU A 454 -0.84 -21.22 -6.35
CA GLU A 454 -0.25 -20.21 -7.22
C GLU A 454 0.70 -19.27 -6.45
N TYR A 455 0.31 -18.82 -5.26
CA TYR A 455 1.17 -17.99 -4.41
C TYR A 455 2.49 -18.70 -4.03
N GLU A 456 2.44 -19.99 -3.76
CA GLU A 456 3.58 -20.78 -3.31
C GLU A 456 4.48 -21.28 -4.47
N HIS A 457 3.95 -21.41 -5.68
CA HIS A 457 4.67 -22.06 -6.79
C HIS A 457 4.92 -21.15 -7.99
N VAL A 458 4.08 -20.12 -8.21
CA VAL A 458 4.26 -19.16 -9.30
C VAL A 458 5.06 -17.97 -8.82
N LEU A 459 6.37 -18.04 -8.96
CA LEU A 459 7.30 -17.06 -8.42
C LEU A 459 7.92 -16.21 -9.51
N LYS A 460 8.02 -14.91 -9.27
CA LYS A 460 8.70 -13.96 -10.17
C LYS A 460 10.20 -14.27 -10.28
N TRP A 461 10.81 -14.70 -9.20
CA TRP A 461 12.22 -15.06 -9.15
C TRP A 461 12.40 -16.53 -8.79
N LYS A 462 13.30 -17.20 -9.49
CA LYS A 462 13.65 -18.59 -9.17
C LYS A 462 14.27 -18.66 -7.78
N LEU A 463 13.79 -19.62 -7.00
CA LEU A 463 14.41 -19.92 -5.72
C LEU A 463 15.65 -20.80 -5.89
N PRO A 464 16.65 -20.68 -5.00
CA PRO A 464 17.74 -21.63 -4.93
C PRO A 464 17.23 -23.04 -4.66
N LYS A 465 17.95 -24.05 -5.19
CA LYS A 465 17.58 -25.45 -4.97
C LYS A 465 17.47 -25.75 -3.47
N GLY A 466 16.36 -26.35 -3.06
CA GLY A 466 16.11 -26.76 -1.67
C GLY A 466 15.56 -25.66 -0.75
N LYS A 467 15.30 -24.45 -1.26
CA LYS A 467 14.62 -23.40 -0.49
C LYS A 467 13.16 -23.27 -0.94
N GLY A 468 12.23 -23.38 0.01
CA GLY A 468 10.84 -22.96 -0.16
C GLY A 468 10.68 -21.45 0.08
N ILE A 469 9.55 -20.87 -0.32
CA ILE A 469 9.25 -19.44 -0.15
C ILE A 469 9.40 -18.97 1.30
N HIS A 470 9.24 -19.85 2.26
CA HIS A 470 9.18 -19.55 3.69
C HIS A 470 10.19 -20.28 4.57
N GLY A 471 11.20 -20.89 3.96
CA GLY A 471 12.33 -21.49 4.72
C GLY A 471 11.98 -22.71 5.59
N GLY A 472 10.81 -23.27 5.45
CA GLY A 472 10.33 -24.43 6.20
C GLY A 472 9.03 -24.99 5.62
N ASN A 473 8.64 -26.18 6.02
CA ASN A 473 7.45 -26.92 5.61
C ASN A 473 6.10 -26.30 6.02
N ASP A 474 6.04 -24.98 6.25
CA ASP A 474 4.85 -24.32 6.75
C ASP A 474 3.93 -23.83 5.63
N GLY A 475 3.74 -24.64 4.58
CA GLY A 475 2.63 -24.46 3.64
C GLY A 475 1.29 -24.43 4.40
N LEU A 476 0.28 -23.79 3.84
CA LEU A 476 -1.06 -23.90 4.41
C LEU A 476 -1.49 -25.37 4.40
N GLU A 477 -1.82 -25.91 5.59
CA GLU A 477 -2.41 -27.26 5.67
C GLU A 477 -3.70 -27.29 4.85
N GLU A 478 -4.05 -28.46 4.26
CA GLU A 478 -5.26 -28.61 3.45
C GLU A 478 -6.53 -28.13 4.17
N ASP A 479 -6.60 -28.32 5.50
CA ASP A 479 -7.70 -27.86 6.35
C ASP A 479 -7.76 -26.33 6.54
N SER A 480 -6.75 -25.57 6.11
CA SER A 480 -6.69 -24.13 6.24
C SER A 480 -7.39 -23.38 5.09
N VAL A 481 -7.78 -24.07 4.05
CA VAL A 481 -8.48 -23.49 2.90
C VAL A 481 -9.95 -23.21 3.27
N MET A 482 -10.43 -22.02 2.99
CA MET A 482 -11.78 -21.58 3.35
C MET A 482 -12.88 -22.08 2.40
N GLU A 483 -12.56 -22.92 1.41
CA GLU A 483 -13.51 -23.43 0.40
C GLU A 483 -14.69 -24.20 1.01
N GLU A 484 -14.46 -25.01 2.05
CA GLU A 484 -15.48 -25.84 2.66
C GLU A 484 -16.59 -25.05 3.34
N GLN A 485 -16.33 -23.81 3.73
CA GLN A 485 -17.34 -22.94 4.34
C GLN A 485 -18.40 -22.45 3.33
N TYR A 486 -18.13 -22.53 2.02
CA TYR A 486 -19.07 -22.17 0.96
C TYR A 486 -19.96 -23.30 0.49
N THR A 487 -19.52 -24.54 0.61
CA THR A 487 -20.32 -25.72 0.18
C THR A 487 -21.54 -25.97 1.06
N SER A 488 -21.58 -25.39 2.25
CA SER A 488 -22.73 -25.47 3.17
C SER A 488 -23.80 -24.38 2.96
N LEU A 489 -23.58 -23.45 2.02
CA LEU A 489 -24.60 -22.43 1.71
C LEU A 489 -25.73 -23.05 0.86
N PRO A 490 -27.01 -22.73 1.14
CA PRO A 490 -28.12 -23.17 0.29
C PRO A 490 -27.91 -22.72 -1.17
N VAL A 491 -28.14 -23.62 -2.11
CA VAL A 491 -27.95 -23.40 -3.56
C VAL A 491 -28.69 -22.13 -4.08
N GLU A 492 -29.78 -21.72 -3.45
CA GLU A 492 -30.52 -20.50 -3.79
C GLU A 492 -29.73 -19.19 -3.59
N GLN A 493 -28.68 -19.21 -2.76
CA GLN A 493 -27.85 -18.01 -2.52
C GLN A 493 -26.68 -17.89 -3.51
N SER A 494 -26.26 -19.00 -4.12
CA SER A 494 -25.17 -19.00 -5.10
C SER A 494 -25.59 -18.45 -6.47
N THR A 495 -26.90 -18.45 -6.77
CA THR A 495 -27.43 -18.00 -8.06
C THR A 495 -27.70 -16.49 -8.17
N LYS A 496 -27.56 -15.74 -7.07
CA LYS A 496 -27.69 -14.26 -7.10
C LYS A 496 -26.38 -13.51 -7.34
N ARG A 497 -25.33 -14.20 -7.77
CA ARG A 497 -24.25 -13.52 -8.47
C ARG A 497 -24.86 -12.92 -9.73
N SER A 498 -24.83 -11.59 -9.85
CA SER A 498 -25.02 -11.00 -11.17
C SER A 498 -24.10 -11.76 -12.11
N PRO A 499 -24.60 -12.36 -13.21
CA PRO A 499 -23.72 -13.01 -14.15
C PRO A 499 -22.64 -11.98 -14.51
N ALA A 500 -21.38 -12.42 -14.47
CA ALA A 500 -20.32 -11.64 -15.09
C ALA A 500 -20.89 -11.19 -16.45
N PRO A 501 -20.76 -9.90 -16.83
CA PRO A 501 -21.27 -9.45 -18.10
C PRO A 501 -20.77 -10.45 -19.13
N GLN A 502 -21.70 -11.13 -19.82
CA GLN A 502 -21.34 -11.95 -20.95
C GLN A 502 -20.67 -11.00 -21.92
N ILE A 503 -19.36 -11.11 -22.03
CA ILE A 503 -18.61 -10.49 -23.12
C ILE A 503 -19.22 -11.17 -24.34
N GLU A 504 -20.10 -10.48 -25.06
CA GLU A 504 -20.43 -10.89 -26.42
C GLU A 504 -19.09 -11.11 -27.11
N GLU A 505 -18.92 -12.29 -27.68
CA GLU A 505 -17.80 -12.61 -28.58
C GLU A 505 -17.82 -11.63 -29.75
N SER A 506 -17.34 -10.42 -29.54
CA SER A 506 -17.16 -9.43 -30.58
C SER A 506 -15.69 -9.43 -30.96
N LYS A 507 -15.44 -10.12 -32.08
CA LYS A 507 -14.34 -9.86 -33.02
C LYS A 507 -12.96 -9.66 -32.41
N GLY A 508 -12.10 -10.64 -32.68
CA GLY A 508 -10.70 -10.76 -32.32
C GLY A 508 -9.94 -9.45 -32.09
N TRP A 509 -9.12 -9.50 -31.07
CA TRP A 509 -8.21 -8.40 -30.73
C TRP A 509 -7.18 -8.23 -31.83
N VAL A 510 -7.04 -7.02 -32.35
CA VAL A 510 -6.00 -6.65 -33.30
C VAL A 510 -4.84 -6.06 -32.50
N VAL A 511 -3.73 -6.76 -32.44
CA VAL A 511 -2.48 -6.21 -31.86
C VAL A 511 -1.67 -5.61 -32.99
N VAL A 512 -1.41 -4.31 -32.92
CA VAL A 512 -0.52 -3.62 -33.86
C VAL A 512 0.90 -3.70 -33.30
N GLY A 513 1.76 -4.46 -33.96
CA GLY A 513 3.18 -4.51 -33.65
C GLY A 513 3.88 -3.18 -33.95
N LYS A 514 5.10 -3.01 -33.43
CA LYS A 514 5.92 -1.80 -33.61
C LYS A 514 6.18 -1.43 -35.08
N ASP A 515 6.00 -2.35 -36.00
CA ASP A 515 6.25 -2.19 -37.43
C ASP A 515 4.98 -2.08 -38.28
N GLY A 516 3.81 -1.88 -37.64
CA GLY A 516 2.54 -1.67 -38.33
C GLY A 516 1.85 -2.94 -38.85
N GLU A 517 2.35 -4.12 -38.57
CA GLU A 517 1.68 -5.37 -38.91
C GLU A 517 0.62 -5.74 -37.87
N THR A 518 -0.57 -6.12 -38.36
CA THR A 518 -1.69 -6.55 -37.54
C THR A 518 -1.75 -8.06 -37.46
N VAL A 519 -1.77 -8.60 -36.26
CA VAL A 519 -1.99 -10.03 -36.00
C VAL A 519 -3.35 -10.20 -35.32
N ASN A 520 -4.25 -10.95 -35.95
CA ASN A 520 -5.51 -11.39 -35.33
C ASN A 520 -5.22 -12.58 -34.42
N ILE A 521 -5.56 -12.46 -33.14
CA ILE A 521 -5.53 -13.55 -32.16
C ILE A 521 -6.96 -13.91 -31.79
#